data_cea522cf2b8ee8fcfec363ea6cb42374
#
_entry.id   cea522cf2b8ee8fcfec363ea6cb42374
#
_cell.length_a   1.000
_cell.length_b   1.000
_cell.length_c   1.000
_cell.angle_alpha   90.00
_cell.angle_beta   90.00
_cell.angle_gamma   90.00
#
_symmetry.space_group_name_H-M   'P 1'
#
loop_
_entity.id
_entity.type
_entity.pdbx_description
1 polymer ?
#
loop_
_entity_poly.entity_id
_entity_poly.type
_entity_poly.pdbx_seq_one_letter_code
_entity_poly.pdbx_strand_id
1 'polypeptide(L)'
;KHRPDSDGANWTLGVGLAWHKGRLYASYGFNKGAENTPTEEAHVRVSDDGGNSWGPPVVMDAGEGDLGVSHGVFLSHAGTLWAFMGAFHAHEKLYHRVHARAYVLDEGSKKWASRGVIADGGFWPMQEPQQMSDGNWIMAGLRIGGGFGEAGNLPAVAISKGDDFLSWEVTVIPPAAGVRRNVWGESTVIVEGCRV
;
A
#
# COMPACT_ATOMS: atom_id res chain seq x y z
N LYS A 1 12.98 -0.18 -17.31
CA LYS A 1 11.55 -0.18 -17.67
C LYS A 1 11.01 -1.57 -17.44
N HIS A 2 9.90 -1.68 -16.71
CA HIS A 2 9.16 -2.93 -16.62
C HIS A 2 8.59 -3.27 -18.02
N ARG A 3 8.73 -4.51 -18.41
CA ARG A 3 8.13 -5.06 -19.63
C ARG A 3 7.41 -6.35 -19.26
N PRO A 4 6.10 -6.42 -19.41
CA PRO A 4 5.32 -7.61 -19.07
C PRO A 4 5.87 -8.89 -19.70
N ASP A 5 6.28 -8.80 -20.95
CA ASP A 5 6.83 -9.93 -21.71
C ASP A 5 8.13 -10.51 -21.12
N SER A 6 8.89 -9.73 -20.37
CA SER A 6 10.16 -10.16 -19.76
C SER A 6 10.02 -10.64 -18.32
N ASP A 7 9.03 -10.12 -17.59
CA ASP A 7 8.85 -10.40 -16.16
C ASP A 7 7.73 -11.41 -15.89
N GLY A 8 7.01 -11.84 -16.93
CA GLY A 8 5.91 -12.80 -16.83
C GLY A 8 4.64 -12.25 -16.20
N ALA A 9 4.54 -10.91 -16.05
CA ALA A 9 3.35 -10.25 -15.55
C ALA A 9 2.35 -10.02 -16.67
N ASN A 10 1.09 -10.38 -16.44
CA ASN A 10 -0.03 -9.92 -17.27
C ASN A 10 -0.61 -8.60 -16.74
N TRP A 11 -0.39 -8.31 -15.48
CA TRP A 11 -0.91 -7.10 -14.83
C TRP A 11 0.06 -6.57 -13.78
N THR A 12 0.20 -5.25 -13.72
CA THR A 12 0.95 -4.53 -12.68
C THR A 12 0.27 -3.20 -12.41
N LEU A 13 0.18 -2.81 -11.14
CA LEU A 13 -0.45 -1.56 -10.72
C LEU A 13 0.23 -0.97 -9.49
N GLY A 14 0.04 0.34 -9.32
CA GLY A 14 0.38 1.07 -8.12
C GLY A 14 1.87 1.07 -7.81
N VAL A 15 2.53 2.22 -7.98
CA VAL A 15 3.96 2.33 -7.67
C VAL A 15 4.13 3.19 -6.44
N GLY A 16 4.61 2.59 -5.34
CA GLY A 16 5.14 3.29 -4.19
C GLY A 16 6.65 3.51 -4.37
N LEU A 17 7.14 4.72 -4.09
CA LEU A 17 8.56 5.06 -4.16
C LEU A 17 9.06 5.52 -2.80
N ALA A 18 10.29 5.16 -2.45
CA ALA A 18 10.98 5.73 -1.28
C ALA A 18 12.50 5.80 -1.48
N TRP A 19 13.08 6.89 -1.00
CA TRP A 19 14.52 6.97 -0.75
C TRP A 19 14.83 6.42 0.64
N HIS A 20 15.76 5.49 0.71
CA HIS A 20 16.23 4.96 1.98
C HIS A 20 17.71 4.64 1.90
N LYS A 21 18.52 5.26 2.78
CA LYS A 21 19.99 5.05 2.87
C LYS A 21 20.69 5.13 1.51
N GLY A 22 20.34 6.15 0.72
CA GLY A 22 20.98 6.42 -0.57
C GLY A 22 20.52 5.52 -1.73
N ARG A 23 19.48 4.68 -1.52
CA ARG A 23 18.89 3.80 -2.53
C ARG A 23 17.44 4.19 -2.78
N LEU A 24 16.98 4.04 -4.01
CA LEU A 24 15.58 4.23 -4.38
C LEU A 24 14.88 2.88 -4.43
N TYR A 25 13.78 2.76 -3.71
CA TYR A 25 12.93 1.57 -3.67
C TYR A 25 11.64 1.85 -4.43
N ALA A 26 11.18 0.87 -5.21
CA ALA A 26 9.89 0.93 -5.89
C ALA A 26 9.11 -0.34 -5.58
N SER A 27 7.90 -0.21 -5.02
CA SER A 27 6.95 -1.32 -4.86
C SER A 27 5.87 -1.26 -5.91
N TYR A 28 5.26 -2.39 -6.22
CA TYR A 28 4.12 -2.50 -7.13
C TYR A 28 3.39 -3.83 -6.94
N GLY A 29 2.11 -3.84 -7.28
CA GLY A 29 1.34 -5.08 -7.42
C GLY A 29 1.71 -5.78 -8.71
N PHE A 30 1.87 -7.08 -8.64
CA PHE A 30 2.24 -7.96 -9.75
C PHE A 30 1.28 -9.14 -9.84
N ASN A 31 0.82 -9.46 -11.03
CA ASN A 31 -0.03 -10.63 -11.23
C ASN A 31 0.27 -11.31 -12.57
N LYS A 32 0.40 -12.61 -12.57
CA LYS A 32 0.51 -13.44 -13.78
C LYS A 32 -0.82 -13.65 -14.46
N GLY A 33 -1.91 -13.45 -13.75
CA GLY A 33 -3.28 -13.55 -14.22
C GLY A 33 -3.92 -12.18 -14.42
N ALA A 34 -5.08 -11.98 -13.79
CA ALA A 34 -5.85 -10.75 -13.83
C ALA A 34 -5.80 -10.03 -12.50
N GLU A 35 -6.10 -8.74 -12.52
CA GLU A 35 -6.29 -7.92 -11.33
C GLU A 35 -7.31 -8.57 -10.38
N ASN A 36 -7.10 -8.39 -9.07
CA ASN A 36 -8.01 -8.82 -8.03
C ASN A 36 -8.19 -10.34 -7.90
N THR A 37 -7.14 -11.07 -8.20
CA THR A 37 -7.10 -12.51 -7.99
C THR A 37 -6.14 -12.87 -6.84
N PRO A 38 -6.29 -14.05 -6.21
CA PRO A 38 -5.42 -14.46 -5.10
C PRO A 38 -3.96 -14.72 -5.52
N THR A 39 -3.66 -14.64 -6.81
CA THR A 39 -2.30 -14.74 -7.35
C THR A 39 -1.59 -13.38 -7.45
N GLU A 40 -2.16 -12.35 -6.85
CA GLU A 40 -1.55 -11.02 -6.80
C GLU A 40 -0.48 -10.97 -5.71
N GLU A 41 0.69 -10.49 -6.08
CA GLU A 41 1.89 -10.46 -5.24
C GLU A 41 2.41 -9.02 -5.09
N ALA A 42 2.89 -8.65 -3.92
CA ALA A 42 3.64 -7.41 -3.72
C ALA A 42 5.11 -7.61 -4.13
N HIS A 43 5.57 -6.83 -5.08
CA HIS A 43 6.95 -6.85 -5.57
C HIS A 43 7.68 -5.54 -5.26
N VAL A 44 9.02 -5.64 -5.15
CA VAL A 44 9.92 -4.50 -4.95
C VAL A 44 11.09 -4.58 -5.90
N ARG A 45 11.51 -3.42 -6.43
CA ARG A 45 12.80 -3.24 -7.10
C ARG A 45 13.60 -2.16 -6.39
N VAL A 46 14.91 -2.23 -6.53
CA VAL A 46 15.84 -1.28 -5.92
C VAL A 46 16.76 -0.71 -6.99
N SER A 47 16.99 0.59 -6.91
CA SER A 47 17.95 1.31 -7.74
C SER A 47 19.05 1.90 -6.87
N ASP A 48 20.30 1.71 -7.29
CA ASP A 48 21.49 2.28 -6.65
C ASP A 48 21.99 3.54 -7.37
N ASP A 49 21.33 3.96 -8.46
CA ASP A 49 21.78 5.04 -9.35
C ASP A 49 20.70 6.10 -9.61
N GLY A 50 19.80 6.29 -8.65
CA GLY A 50 18.76 7.31 -8.72
C GLY A 50 17.62 7.00 -9.69
N GLY A 51 17.36 5.74 -9.97
CA GLY A 51 16.29 5.31 -10.86
C GLY A 51 16.70 5.17 -12.32
N ASN A 52 17.99 5.36 -12.66
CA ASN A 52 18.49 5.16 -14.03
C ASN A 52 18.48 3.68 -14.42
N SER A 53 18.85 2.81 -13.48
CA SER A 53 18.71 1.37 -13.60
C SER A 53 18.06 0.74 -12.37
N TRP A 54 17.48 -0.43 -12.54
CA TRP A 54 16.76 -1.15 -11.50
C TRP A 54 17.21 -2.60 -11.42
N GLY A 55 17.46 -3.05 -10.20
CA GLY A 55 17.75 -4.44 -9.91
C GLY A 55 16.58 -5.38 -10.28
N PRO A 56 16.79 -6.69 -10.17
CA PRO A 56 15.72 -7.67 -10.40
C PRO A 56 14.56 -7.47 -9.43
N PRO A 57 13.33 -7.87 -9.81
CA PRO A 57 12.20 -7.85 -8.91
C PRO A 57 12.42 -8.84 -7.75
N VAL A 58 12.04 -8.39 -6.55
CA VAL A 58 12.02 -9.20 -5.33
C VAL A 58 10.59 -9.32 -4.87
N VAL A 59 10.11 -10.53 -4.61
CA VAL A 59 8.79 -10.76 -4.00
C VAL A 59 8.87 -10.32 -2.54
N MET A 60 8.04 -9.35 -2.15
CA MET A 60 7.86 -8.94 -0.76
C MET A 60 6.93 -9.89 -0.03
N ASP A 61 5.77 -10.14 -0.63
CA ASP A 61 4.76 -11.08 -0.14
C ASP A 61 3.99 -11.64 -1.34
N ALA A 62 3.95 -12.95 -1.45
CA ALA A 62 3.22 -13.67 -2.50
C ALA A 62 1.77 -14.02 -2.08
N GLY A 63 1.38 -13.65 -0.86
CA GLY A 63 0.13 -14.13 -0.29
C GLY A 63 0.14 -15.62 0.02
N GLU A 64 -0.96 -16.13 0.50
CA GLU A 64 -1.17 -17.56 0.77
C GLU A 64 -2.65 -17.91 0.63
N GLY A 65 -2.95 -19.00 -0.06
CA GLY A 65 -4.33 -19.47 -0.27
C GLY A 65 -5.14 -18.50 -1.12
N ASP A 66 -6.15 -17.87 -0.53
CA ASP A 66 -7.01 -16.86 -1.18
C ASP A 66 -6.54 -15.41 -0.90
N LEU A 67 -5.47 -15.22 -0.13
CA LEU A 67 -4.89 -13.92 0.17
C LEU A 67 -4.06 -13.42 -1.01
N GLY A 68 -4.46 -12.29 -1.60
CA GLY A 68 -3.64 -11.48 -2.49
C GLY A 68 -3.01 -10.33 -1.73
N VAL A 69 -1.74 -10.02 -2.02
CA VAL A 69 -1.05 -8.85 -1.50
C VAL A 69 -0.60 -7.99 -2.68
N SER A 70 -1.00 -6.74 -2.70
CA SER A 70 -0.81 -5.87 -3.84
C SER A 70 0.12 -4.70 -3.54
N HIS A 71 -0.11 -3.60 -4.22
CA HIS A 71 0.66 -2.37 -4.06
C HIS A 71 0.30 -1.61 -2.77
N GLY A 72 1.17 -0.68 -2.43
CA GLY A 72 1.01 0.19 -1.29
C GLY A 72 2.10 1.26 -1.28
N VAL A 73 2.47 1.69 -0.10
CA VAL A 73 3.33 2.84 0.11
C VAL A 73 4.49 2.50 1.04
N PHE A 74 5.52 3.33 1.01
CA PHE A 74 6.67 3.22 1.91
C PHE A 74 6.70 4.35 2.92
N LEU A 75 7.48 4.14 3.98
CA LEU A 75 7.94 5.17 4.91
C LEU A 75 9.38 4.86 5.31
N SER A 76 10.30 5.78 5.02
CA SER A 76 11.66 5.74 5.54
C SER A 76 11.74 6.61 6.78
N HIS A 77 11.79 6.01 7.97
CA HIS A 77 11.78 6.73 9.24
C HIS A 77 12.74 6.11 10.25
N ALA A 78 13.47 6.94 10.98
CA ALA A 78 14.41 6.54 12.05
C ALA A 78 15.37 5.40 11.62
N GLY A 79 15.85 5.45 10.37
CA GLY A 79 16.79 4.45 9.83
C GLY A 79 16.16 3.12 9.45
N THR A 80 14.84 2.99 9.52
CA THR A 80 14.05 1.81 9.13
C THR A 80 13.22 2.12 7.90
N LEU A 81 13.19 1.19 6.93
CA LEU A 81 12.26 1.25 5.80
C LEU A 81 11.06 0.37 6.09
N TRP A 82 9.92 1.01 6.21
CA TRP A 82 8.60 0.39 6.32
C TRP A 82 7.92 0.33 4.97
N ALA A 83 7.09 -0.68 4.78
CA ALA A 83 6.16 -0.78 3.66
C ALA A 83 4.76 -1.09 4.19
N PHE A 84 3.75 -0.40 3.67
CA PHE A 84 2.35 -0.59 4.02
C PHE A 84 1.61 -0.99 2.74
N MET A 85 1.22 -2.25 2.64
CA MET A 85 0.65 -2.85 1.43
C MET A 85 -0.82 -3.15 1.61
N GLY A 86 -1.61 -2.89 0.57
CA GLY A 86 -2.98 -3.35 0.49
C GLY A 86 -3.03 -4.87 0.30
N ALA A 87 -3.93 -5.52 1.01
CA ALA A 87 -4.16 -6.95 0.92
C ALA A 87 -5.66 -7.25 0.97
N PHE A 88 -6.06 -8.36 0.37
CA PHE A 88 -7.45 -8.77 0.27
C PHE A 88 -7.56 -10.29 0.16
N HIS A 89 -8.71 -10.82 0.49
CA HIS A 89 -9.06 -12.19 0.15
C HIS A 89 -9.88 -12.17 -1.13
N ALA A 90 -9.55 -12.99 -2.11
CA ALA A 90 -10.25 -13.10 -3.38
C ALA A 90 -11.02 -14.41 -3.44
N HIS A 91 -12.33 -14.31 -3.58
CA HIS A 91 -13.21 -15.45 -3.85
C HIS A 91 -14.15 -15.08 -5.00
N GLU A 92 -14.21 -15.88 -6.04
CA GLU A 92 -15.09 -15.69 -7.20
C GLU A 92 -14.99 -14.28 -7.84
N LYS A 93 -13.79 -13.70 -7.90
CA LYS A 93 -13.50 -12.36 -8.44
C LYS A 93 -14.02 -11.19 -7.61
N LEU A 94 -14.35 -11.41 -6.36
CA LEU A 94 -14.74 -10.35 -5.44
C LEU A 94 -13.64 -10.14 -4.40
N TYR A 95 -13.29 -8.87 -4.18
CA TYR A 95 -12.52 -8.50 -2.99
C TYR A 95 -13.38 -8.67 -1.76
N HIS A 96 -12.84 -9.26 -0.75
CA HIS A 96 -13.40 -9.15 0.58
C HIS A 96 -12.29 -9.13 1.62
N ARG A 97 -12.62 -8.70 2.84
CA ARG A 97 -11.67 -8.59 3.93
C ARG A 97 -10.42 -7.81 3.55
N VAL A 98 -10.61 -6.68 2.83
CA VAL A 98 -9.52 -5.77 2.50
C VAL A 98 -8.92 -5.22 3.78
N HIS A 99 -7.60 -5.17 3.85
CA HIS A 99 -6.85 -4.68 5.00
C HIS A 99 -5.46 -4.19 4.57
N ALA A 100 -4.81 -3.40 5.42
CA ALA A 100 -3.42 -3.03 5.22
C ALA A 100 -2.49 -3.90 6.07
N ARG A 101 -1.36 -4.29 5.50
CA ARG A 101 -0.28 -5.06 6.14
C ARG A 101 1.00 -4.26 6.18
N ALA A 102 1.77 -4.38 7.25
CA ALA A 102 3.08 -3.76 7.34
C ALA A 102 4.22 -4.78 7.14
N TYR A 103 5.30 -4.26 6.58
CA TYR A 103 6.56 -4.98 6.39
C TYR A 103 7.71 -4.06 6.76
N VAL A 104 8.82 -4.65 7.20
CA VAL A 104 10.07 -3.95 7.50
C VAL A 104 11.19 -4.60 6.71
N LEU A 105 12.03 -3.78 6.09
CA LEU A 105 13.25 -4.26 5.44
C LEU A 105 14.28 -4.66 6.50
N ASP A 106 14.69 -5.91 6.50
CA ASP A 106 15.87 -6.36 7.20
C ASP A 106 17.11 -6.01 6.40
N GLU A 107 17.88 -5.06 6.88
CA GLU A 107 19.05 -4.53 6.19
C GLU A 107 20.18 -5.56 6.03
N GLY A 108 20.27 -6.52 6.93
CA GLY A 108 21.30 -7.56 6.89
C GLY A 108 21.02 -8.59 5.80
N SER A 109 19.82 -9.14 5.79
CA SER A 109 19.41 -10.17 4.83
C SER A 109 18.81 -9.61 3.54
N LYS A 110 18.48 -8.31 3.48
CA LYS A 110 17.75 -7.65 2.38
C LYS A 110 16.37 -8.26 2.11
N LYS A 111 15.78 -8.88 3.12
CA LYS A 111 14.45 -9.47 3.06
C LYS A 111 13.42 -8.59 3.77
N TRP A 112 12.18 -8.71 3.33
CA TRP A 112 11.04 -8.05 3.96
C TRP A 112 10.42 -8.96 5.02
N ALA A 113 10.34 -8.45 6.25
CA ALA A 113 9.73 -9.17 7.36
C ALA A 113 8.29 -8.65 7.57
N SER A 114 7.31 -9.51 7.41
CA SER A 114 5.91 -9.17 7.69
C SER A 114 5.73 -8.84 9.19
N ARG A 115 4.94 -7.79 9.45
CA ARG A 115 4.50 -7.36 10.77
C ARG A 115 3.01 -7.60 10.99
N GLY A 116 2.35 -8.22 10.02
CA GLY A 116 0.93 -8.56 10.09
C GLY A 116 0.01 -7.42 9.66
N VAL A 117 -1.26 -7.55 10.01
CA VAL A 117 -2.32 -6.58 9.72
C VAL A 117 -2.16 -5.39 10.65
N ILE A 118 -2.22 -4.18 10.09
CA ILE A 118 -2.06 -2.92 10.83
C ILE A 118 -3.31 -2.04 10.79
N ALA A 119 -4.13 -2.19 9.76
CA ALA A 119 -5.41 -1.51 9.62
C ALA A 119 -6.39 -2.45 8.92
N ASP A 120 -7.42 -2.85 9.61
CA ASP A 120 -8.49 -3.71 9.11
C ASP A 120 -9.71 -2.86 8.67
N GLY A 121 -10.82 -3.50 8.37
CA GLY A 121 -12.07 -2.81 8.03
C GLY A 121 -12.12 -2.18 6.64
N GLY A 122 -11.30 -2.68 5.71
CA GLY A 122 -11.34 -2.29 4.31
C GLY A 122 -10.30 -1.25 3.90
N PHE A 123 -9.35 -0.89 4.75
CA PHE A 123 -8.39 0.16 4.43
C PHE A 123 -7.32 -0.29 3.42
N TRP A 124 -7.17 0.52 2.36
CA TRP A 124 -6.12 0.38 1.35
C TRP A 124 -5.25 1.63 1.33
N PRO A 125 -3.93 1.54 1.61
CA PRO A 125 -3.04 2.69 1.62
C PRO A 125 -2.76 3.20 0.20
N MET A 126 -2.85 4.54 0.01
CA MET A 126 -2.68 5.20 -1.29
C MET A 126 -1.56 6.24 -1.31
N GLN A 127 -1.14 6.74 -0.16
CA GLN A 127 -0.11 7.77 -0.04
C GLN A 127 0.84 7.46 1.11
N GLU A 128 2.11 7.80 0.93
CA GLU A 128 3.13 7.75 1.98
C GLU A 128 2.66 8.48 3.24
N PRO A 129 2.84 7.89 4.43
CA PRO A 129 2.49 8.55 5.68
C PRO A 129 3.21 9.89 5.85
N GLN A 130 2.48 10.90 6.30
CA GLN A 130 3.01 12.21 6.65
C GLN A 130 2.90 12.45 8.16
N GLN A 131 3.93 13.05 8.76
CA GLN A 131 3.90 13.37 10.19
C GLN A 131 3.07 14.63 10.42
N MET A 132 2.17 14.56 11.37
CA MET A 132 1.36 15.69 11.84
C MET A 132 2.08 16.45 12.97
N SER A 133 1.62 17.66 13.25
CA SER A 133 2.19 18.54 14.28
C SER A 133 2.07 18.00 15.71
N ASP A 134 1.15 17.08 15.96
CA ASP A 134 0.96 16.41 17.25
C ASP A 134 1.88 15.19 17.44
N GLY A 135 2.72 14.88 16.44
CA GLY A 135 3.64 13.77 16.45
C GLY A 135 3.07 12.45 15.94
N ASN A 136 1.78 12.38 15.65
CA ASN A 136 1.16 11.23 14.99
C ASN A 136 1.45 11.25 13.48
N TRP A 137 1.20 10.13 12.81
CA TRP A 137 1.31 10.03 11.36
C TRP A 137 -0.07 9.81 10.76
N ILE A 138 -0.29 10.39 9.57
CA ILE A 138 -1.50 10.21 8.78
C ILE A 138 -1.16 9.62 7.42
N MET A 139 -1.91 8.63 7.01
CA MET A 139 -1.78 7.94 5.74
C MET A 139 -3.12 8.01 5.01
N ALA A 140 -3.14 8.64 3.84
CA ALA A 140 -4.35 8.65 3.02
C ALA A 140 -4.58 7.29 2.38
N GLY A 141 -5.84 6.97 2.17
CA GLY A 141 -6.25 5.72 1.57
C GLY A 141 -7.71 5.68 1.20
N LEU A 142 -8.14 4.50 0.87
CA LEU A 142 -9.52 4.19 0.52
C LEU A 142 -10.05 3.13 1.48
N ARG A 143 -11.24 3.35 2.00
CA ARG A 143 -11.98 2.28 2.67
C ARG A 143 -12.81 1.57 1.62
N ILE A 144 -12.48 0.32 1.33
CA ILE A 144 -13.20 -0.55 0.39
C ILE A 144 -14.27 -1.31 1.15
N GLY A 145 -15.54 -1.06 0.82
CA GLY A 145 -16.68 -1.59 1.56
C GLY A 145 -17.28 -2.88 1.01
N GLY A 146 -16.89 -3.28 -0.18
CA GLY A 146 -17.42 -4.46 -0.88
C GLY A 146 -16.60 -4.76 -2.11
N GLY A 147 -17.15 -5.49 -3.07
CA GLY A 147 -16.49 -5.82 -4.31
C GLY A 147 -16.28 -4.63 -5.25
N PHE A 148 -15.75 -4.93 -6.41
CA PHE A 148 -15.46 -3.97 -7.47
C PHE A 148 -16.72 -3.23 -7.92
N GLY A 149 -16.72 -1.91 -7.83
CA GLY A 149 -17.85 -1.08 -8.30
C GLY A 149 -19.00 -0.94 -7.31
N GLU A 150 -18.87 -1.46 -6.10
CA GLU A 150 -19.92 -1.31 -5.11
C GLU A 150 -19.91 0.07 -4.42
N ALA A 151 -21.10 0.54 -4.06
CA ALA A 151 -21.33 1.87 -3.48
C ALA A 151 -20.76 2.08 -2.06
N GLY A 152 -19.82 1.23 -1.65
CA GLY A 152 -19.22 1.23 -0.31
C GLY A 152 -17.80 1.81 -0.22
N ASN A 153 -17.19 2.19 -1.34
CA ASN A 153 -15.83 2.72 -1.33
C ASN A 153 -15.84 4.21 -1.00
N LEU A 154 -15.10 4.59 0.01
CA LEU A 154 -15.05 5.96 0.53
C LEU A 154 -13.61 6.38 0.79
N PRO A 155 -13.25 7.66 0.57
CA PRO A 155 -11.98 8.18 1.05
C PRO A 155 -11.83 7.94 2.55
N ALA A 156 -10.63 7.57 2.96
CA ALA A 156 -10.32 7.33 4.36
C ALA A 156 -8.90 7.76 4.68
N VAL A 157 -8.63 7.98 5.94
CA VAL A 157 -7.28 8.15 6.46
C VAL A 157 -7.05 7.13 7.56
N ALA A 158 -5.80 6.70 7.71
CA ALA A 158 -5.34 5.93 8.85
C ALA A 158 -4.37 6.78 9.66
N ILE A 159 -4.53 6.82 10.97
CA ILE A 159 -3.73 7.65 11.88
C ILE A 159 -3.04 6.73 12.89
N SER A 160 -1.72 6.86 13.02
CA SER A 160 -0.93 6.16 14.02
C SER A 160 -0.92 6.92 15.35
N LYS A 161 -0.50 6.27 16.41
CA LYS A 161 -0.20 6.91 17.68
C LYS A 161 1.33 7.10 17.78
N GLY A 162 1.82 8.31 17.49
CA GLY A 162 3.25 8.54 17.36
C GLY A 162 3.86 7.58 16.33
N ASP A 163 5.03 7.05 16.64
CA ASP A 163 5.77 6.10 15.79
C ASP A 163 5.29 4.63 15.94
N ASP A 164 4.11 4.39 16.51
CA ASP A 164 3.49 3.06 16.50
C ASP A 164 2.90 2.76 15.11
N PHE A 165 3.71 2.19 14.24
CA PHE A 165 3.30 1.82 12.89
C PHE A 165 2.65 0.42 12.79
N LEU A 166 2.38 -0.23 13.91
CA LEU A 166 1.75 -1.53 13.95
C LEU A 166 0.24 -1.46 14.21
N SER A 167 -0.27 -0.27 14.56
CA SER A 167 -1.68 -0.05 14.81
C SER A 167 -2.11 1.32 14.28
N TRP A 168 -3.11 1.33 13.39
CA TRP A 168 -3.62 2.53 12.76
C TRP A 168 -5.12 2.62 12.93
N GLU A 169 -5.60 3.77 13.40
CA GLU A 169 -7.02 4.07 13.51
C GLU A 169 -7.55 4.60 12.17
N VAL A 170 -8.52 3.90 11.60
CA VAL A 170 -9.10 4.26 10.29
C VAL A 170 -10.31 5.16 10.48
N THR A 171 -10.25 6.34 9.87
CA THR A 171 -11.33 7.30 9.82
C THR A 171 -11.83 7.47 8.39
N VAL A 172 -13.10 7.18 8.16
CA VAL A 172 -13.76 7.38 6.86
C VAL A 172 -14.17 8.84 6.71
N ILE A 173 -13.88 9.42 5.55
CA ILE A 173 -14.28 10.79 5.20
C ILE A 173 -15.63 10.71 4.48
N PRO A 174 -16.74 11.16 5.10
CA PRO A 174 -18.04 11.11 4.46
C PRO A 174 -18.11 12.11 3.29
N PRO A 175 -18.80 11.78 2.20
CA PRO A 175 -19.02 12.73 1.13
C PRO A 175 -19.89 13.90 1.61
N ALA A 176 -19.63 15.10 1.11
CA ALA A 176 -20.50 16.24 1.36
C ALA A 176 -21.91 15.99 0.81
N ALA A 177 -22.91 16.65 1.41
CA ALA A 177 -24.29 16.53 0.96
C ALA A 177 -24.44 16.92 -0.51
N GLY A 178 -25.11 16.09 -1.30
CA GLY A 178 -25.31 16.30 -2.74
C GLY A 178 -24.13 15.91 -3.65
N VAL A 179 -22.99 15.51 -3.09
CA VAL A 179 -21.87 15.00 -3.85
C VAL A 179 -22.08 13.51 -4.12
N ARG A 180 -21.93 13.09 -5.39
CA ARG A 180 -21.94 11.68 -5.75
C ARG A 180 -20.76 10.97 -5.07
N ARG A 181 -21.01 9.80 -4.49
CA ARG A 181 -19.96 8.94 -4.00
C ARG A 181 -19.02 8.59 -5.14
N ASN A 182 -17.75 8.87 -4.94
CA ASN A 182 -16.74 8.41 -5.87
C ASN A 182 -16.44 6.95 -5.54
N VAL A 183 -16.62 6.06 -6.48
CA VAL A 183 -16.45 4.61 -6.29
C VAL A 183 -14.96 4.23 -6.26
N TRP A 184 -14.15 4.96 -7.01
CA TRP A 184 -12.70 4.85 -7.07
C TRP A 184 -12.12 6.26 -6.99
N GLY A 185 -11.37 6.53 -5.97
CA GLY A 185 -10.67 7.78 -5.80
C GLY A 185 -9.37 7.51 -5.08
N GLU A 186 -8.27 7.70 -5.76
CA GLU A 186 -6.97 7.72 -5.12
C GLU A 186 -6.90 8.97 -4.27
N SER A 187 -6.91 8.78 -2.95
CA SER A 187 -6.94 9.88 -1.99
C SER A 187 -5.53 10.29 -1.63
N THR A 188 -5.36 11.59 -1.45
CA THR A 188 -4.12 12.18 -0.92
C THR A 188 -4.45 13.14 0.21
N VAL A 189 -3.54 13.29 1.18
CA VAL A 189 -3.61 14.30 2.23
C VAL A 189 -2.40 15.22 2.11
N ILE A 190 -2.58 16.46 2.53
CA ILE A 190 -1.50 17.43 2.69
C ILE A 190 -1.55 17.91 4.14
N VAL A 191 -0.42 17.79 4.83
CA VAL A 191 -0.26 18.26 6.20
C VAL A 191 0.43 19.62 6.18
N GLU A 192 -0.27 20.67 6.59
CA GLU A 192 0.27 22.02 6.70
C GLU A 192 0.16 22.54 8.15
N GLY A 193 1.22 22.40 8.92
CA GLY A 193 1.22 22.76 10.34
C GLY A 193 0.19 21.94 11.13
N CYS A 194 -0.86 22.60 11.65
CA CYS A 194 -1.94 21.96 12.41
C CYS A 194 -3.16 21.57 11.53
N ARG A 195 -3.05 21.67 10.22
CA ARG A 195 -4.16 21.36 9.27
C ARG A 195 -3.85 20.11 8.48
N VAL A 196 -4.88 19.38 8.18
CA VAL A 196 -4.87 18.19 7.29
C VAL A 196 -5.97 18.37 6.25
#